data_2ff941dae2008d10196929ace7c6b24b
#
_entry.id   2ff941dae2008d10196929ace7c6b24b
#
_cell.length_a   1.000
_cell.length_b   1.000
_cell.length_c   1.000
_cell.angle_alpha   90.00
_cell.angle_beta   90.00
_cell.angle_gamma   90.00
#
_symmetry.space_group_name_H-M   'P 1'
#
loop_
_entity.id
_entity.type
_entity.pdbx_description
1 polymer ?
#
loop_
_entity_poly.entity_id
_entity_poly.type
_entity_poly.pdbx_seq_one_letter_code
_entity_poly.pdbx_strand_id
1 'polypeptide(L)'
;MDKAISKLAGSALDPASYRALFEQIVAKGESYGPPGGGYAADYTKLNLARTRRIEKTFKALPEVQASMAEATDQTWLVITEPWCGDSAQNLPVILALAALAPSIQVRIVLRDTNLEVMDRYLTNGARSIPKLIAFDPLTGNELFFWGPRPLEAHALVMSEKEKPEADRLSKDELAEKLHRWYNKNAGQATQLELAALVAG
;
A
#
# COMPACT_ATOMS: atom_id res chain seq x y z
N MET A 1 -13.07 -11.20 -17.09
CA MET A 1 -12.07 -11.55 -16.05
C MET A 1 -10.68 -11.47 -16.63
N ASP A 2 -9.84 -10.69 -16.07
CA ASP A 2 -8.42 -10.74 -16.42
C ASP A 2 -7.80 -11.98 -15.77
N LYS A 3 -7.61 -13.03 -16.57
CA LYS A 3 -7.06 -14.32 -16.13
C LYS A 3 -5.68 -14.17 -15.45
N ALA A 4 -4.94 -13.10 -15.79
CA ALA A 4 -3.62 -12.85 -15.20
C ALA A 4 -3.75 -12.41 -13.73
N ILE A 5 -4.67 -11.51 -13.39
CA ILE A 5 -4.87 -11.03 -12.00
C ILE A 5 -5.39 -12.16 -11.11
N SER A 6 -6.37 -12.91 -11.56
CA SER A 6 -6.92 -14.05 -10.79
C SER A 6 -5.89 -15.15 -10.57
N LYS A 7 -5.08 -15.47 -11.59
CA LYS A 7 -3.99 -16.43 -11.47
C LYS A 7 -2.91 -15.95 -10.50
N LEU A 8 -2.57 -14.65 -10.57
CA LEU A 8 -1.59 -14.04 -9.69
C LEU A 8 -2.06 -14.07 -8.23
N ALA A 9 -3.34 -13.75 -7.97
CA ALA A 9 -3.92 -13.80 -6.63
C ALA A 9 -3.85 -15.22 -6.02
N GLY A 10 -3.99 -16.27 -6.84
CA GLY A 10 -3.87 -17.65 -6.40
C GLY A 10 -2.46 -18.06 -5.94
N SER A 11 -1.40 -17.39 -6.45
CA SER A 11 0.00 -17.62 -6.08
C SER A 11 0.59 -16.53 -5.18
N ALA A 12 -0.19 -15.53 -4.84
CA ALA A 12 0.22 -14.39 -4.02
C ALA A 12 0.38 -14.78 -2.54
N LEU A 13 1.19 -14.01 -1.83
CA LEU A 13 1.41 -14.18 -0.40
C LEU A 13 0.15 -13.77 0.37
N ASP A 14 -0.15 -14.49 1.43
CA ASP A 14 -1.03 -13.98 2.48
C ASP A 14 -0.28 -12.94 3.36
N PRO A 15 -1.01 -12.17 4.19
CA PRO A 15 -0.39 -11.15 5.04
C PRO A 15 0.68 -11.68 5.99
N ALA A 16 0.53 -12.90 6.53
CA ALA A 16 1.50 -13.49 7.45
C ALA A 16 2.78 -13.91 6.72
N SER A 17 2.66 -14.51 5.55
CA SER A 17 3.78 -14.88 4.68
C SER A 17 4.56 -13.64 4.21
N TYR A 18 3.86 -12.56 3.83
CA TYR A 18 4.52 -11.29 3.50
C TYR A 18 5.26 -10.69 4.70
N ARG A 19 4.66 -10.76 5.90
CA ARG A 19 5.32 -10.31 7.13
C ARG A 19 6.61 -11.09 7.38
N ALA A 20 6.57 -12.41 7.30
CA ALA A 20 7.73 -13.26 7.49
C ALA A 20 8.84 -12.94 6.48
N LEU A 21 8.47 -12.75 5.19
CA LEU A 21 9.40 -12.32 4.15
C LEU A 21 10.05 -10.97 4.48
N PHE A 22 9.27 -9.98 4.89
CA PHE A 22 9.79 -8.65 5.26
C PHE A 22 10.80 -8.74 6.41
N GLU A 23 10.47 -9.49 7.45
CA GLU A 23 11.36 -9.72 8.61
C GLU A 23 12.65 -10.45 8.22
N GLN A 24 12.57 -11.44 7.33
CA GLN A 24 13.76 -12.12 6.78
C GLN A 24 14.66 -11.17 5.99
N ILE A 25 14.09 -10.30 5.16
CA ILE A 25 14.85 -9.30 4.40
C ILE A 25 15.60 -8.37 5.36
N VAL A 26 14.92 -7.86 6.39
CA VAL A 26 15.54 -6.98 7.38
C VAL A 26 16.62 -7.71 8.20
N ALA A 27 16.39 -8.99 8.54
CA ALA A 27 17.34 -9.80 9.31
C ALA A 27 18.66 -10.06 8.55
N LYS A 28 18.63 -10.09 7.21
CA LYS A 28 19.85 -10.22 6.39
C LYS A 28 20.77 -9.00 6.51
N GLY A 29 20.24 -7.82 6.80
CA GLY A 29 21.03 -6.59 6.93
C GLY A 29 21.67 -6.10 5.62
N GLU A 30 21.11 -6.50 4.48
CA GLU A 30 21.59 -6.15 3.15
C GLU A 30 20.68 -5.12 2.48
N SER A 31 21.20 -4.40 1.48
CA SER A 31 20.39 -3.55 0.62
C SER A 31 19.31 -4.37 -0.08
N TYR A 32 18.10 -3.84 -0.14
CA TYR A 32 16.96 -4.49 -0.78
C TYR A 32 16.19 -3.50 -1.67
N GLY A 33 15.86 -3.92 -2.89
CA GLY A 33 15.11 -3.08 -3.82
C GLY A 33 15.23 -3.55 -5.27
N PRO A 34 14.78 -2.71 -6.22
CA PRO A 34 14.80 -3.05 -7.62
C PRO A 34 16.23 -3.28 -8.13
N PRO A 35 16.40 -4.09 -9.19
CA PRO A 35 17.71 -4.31 -9.82
C PRO A 35 18.39 -2.98 -10.19
N GLY A 36 19.65 -2.82 -9.76
CA GLY A 36 20.45 -1.63 -10.05
C GLY A 36 20.23 -0.43 -9.14
N GLY A 37 19.37 -0.54 -8.09
CA GLY A 37 19.05 0.60 -7.23
C GLY A 37 18.44 0.24 -5.87
N GLY A 38 18.95 -0.77 -5.19
CA GLY A 38 18.46 -1.16 -3.87
C GLY A 38 18.56 -0.04 -2.84
N TYR A 39 17.59 0.02 -1.93
CA TYR A 39 17.61 0.90 -0.78
C TYR A 39 18.54 0.34 0.30
N ALA A 40 19.18 1.23 1.08
CA ALA A 40 20.01 0.82 2.19
C ALA A 40 19.24 -0.05 3.19
N ALA A 41 19.93 -1.01 3.82
CA ALA A 41 19.33 -1.92 4.79
C ALA A 41 18.60 -1.17 5.92
N ASP A 42 19.17 -0.08 6.41
CA ASP A 42 18.57 0.74 7.46
C ASP A 42 17.24 1.37 7.05
N TYR A 43 17.07 1.70 5.77
CA TYR A 43 15.79 2.24 5.27
C TYR A 43 14.69 1.17 5.27
N THR A 44 15.01 -0.05 4.84
CA THR A 44 14.08 -1.18 4.88
C THR A 44 13.74 -1.56 6.33
N LYS A 45 14.72 -1.55 7.23
CA LYS A 45 14.51 -1.73 8.67
C LYS A 45 13.62 -0.64 9.28
N LEU A 46 13.81 0.62 8.87
CA LEU A 46 12.96 1.74 9.28
C LEU A 46 11.50 1.54 8.79
N ASN A 47 11.30 1.03 7.58
CA ASN A 47 9.98 0.72 7.06
C ASN A 47 9.28 -0.38 7.87
N LEU A 48 9.99 -1.43 8.26
CA LEU A 48 9.44 -2.45 9.16
C LEU A 48 9.03 -1.86 10.52
N ALA A 49 9.84 -0.95 11.07
CA ALA A 49 9.50 -0.26 12.31
C ALA A 49 8.26 0.65 12.17
N ARG A 50 8.10 1.35 11.03
CA ARG A 50 6.92 2.15 10.70
C ARG A 50 5.66 1.27 10.64
N THR A 51 5.73 0.15 9.94
CA THR A 51 4.65 -0.83 9.83
C THR A 51 4.21 -1.32 11.21
N ARG A 52 5.15 -1.81 12.03
CA ARG A 52 4.87 -2.30 13.40
C ARG A 52 4.26 -1.22 14.30
N ARG A 53 4.71 0.03 14.17
CA ARG A 53 4.13 1.14 14.92
C ARG A 53 2.67 1.34 14.55
N ILE A 54 2.33 1.38 13.26
CA ILE A 54 0.95 1.58 12.80
C ILE A 54 0.07 0.42 13.25
N GLU A 55 0.50 -0.82 13.09
CA GLU A 55 -0.23 -2.00 13.58
C GLU A 55 -0.57 -1.91 15.07
N LYS A 56 0.39 -1.44 15.87
CA LYS A 56 0.20 -1.26 17.32
C LYS A 56 -0.74 -0.11 17.68
N THR A 57 -0.75 0.96 16.86
CA THR A 57 -1.46 2.20 17.19
C THR A 57 -2.73 2.42 16.37
N PHE A 58 -3.02 1.55 15.41
CA PHE A 58 -4.21 1.64 14.57
C PHE A 58 -5.48 1.65 15.42
N LYS A 59 -6.37 2.56 15.07
CA LYS A 59 -7.73 2.65 15.62
C LYS A 59 -8.67 2.90 14.45
N ALA A 60 -9.59 1.99 14.25
CA ALA A 60 -10.61 2.17 13.23
C ALA A 60 -11.57 3.28 13.62
N LEU A 61 -11.91 4.14 12.68
CA LEU A 61 -12.96 5.15 12.85
C LEU A 61 -14.32 4.45 12.96
N PRO A 62 -15.24 4.90 13.83
CA PRO A 62 -16.55 4.22 14.04
C PRO A 62 -17.35 4.08 12.73
N GLU A 63 -17.41 5.12 11.91
CA GLU A 63 -18.07 5.11 10.60
C GLU A 63 -17.43 4.12 9.62
N VAL A 64 -16.11 3.96 9.67
CA VAL A 64 -15.37 3.00 8.85
C VAL A 64 -15.66 1.56 9.30
N GLN A 65 -15.72 1.32 10.62
CA GLN A 65 -16.08 -0.01 11.14
C GLN A 65 -17.47 -0.44 10.65
N ALA A 66 -18.45 0.45 10.67
CA ALA A 66 -19.79 0.16 10.19
C ALA A 66 -19.78 -0.17 8.69
N SER A 67 -19.11 0.65 7.86
CA SER A 67 -19.00 0.42 6.43
C SER A 67 -18.29 -0.90 6.10
N MET A 68 -17.19 -1.21 6.77
CA MET A 68 -16.44 -2.45 6.53
C MET A 68 -17.22 -3.71 6.94
N ALA A 69 -18.06 -3.62 7.97
CA ALA A 69 -18.89 -4.76 8.41
C ALA A 69 -19.96 -5.15 7.37
N GLU A 70 -20.36 -4.23 6.49
CA GLU A 70 -21.33 -4.45 5.42
C GLU A 70 -20.69 -4.82 4.08
N ALA A 71 -19.35 -4.94 4.03
CA ALA A 71 -18.64 -5.25 2.81
C ALA A 71 -19.06 -6.61 2.22
N THR A 72 -19.30 -6.64 0.91
CA THR A 72 -19.52 -7.89 0.17
C THR A 72 -18.22 -8.67 -0.01
N ASP A 73 -18.32 -9.91 -0.53
CA ASP A 73 -17.16 -10.74 -0.80
C ASP A 73 -16.21 -10.08 -1.80
N GLN A 74 -14.96 -9.87 -1.39
CA GLN A 74 -13.92 -9.25 -2.20
C GLN A 74 -12.57 -9.93 -2.03
N THR A 75 -11.76 -9.92 -3.06
CA THR A 75 -10.32 -10.18 -2.96
C THR A 75 -9.57 -8.87 -3.20
N TRP A 76 -8.74 -8.51 -2.24
CA TRP A 76 -7.86 -7.35 -2.31
C TRP A 76 -6.44 -7.79 -2.68
N LEU A 77 -6.04 -7.60 -3.93
CA LEU A 77 -4.67 -7.82 -4.36
C LEU A 77 -3.87 -6.53 -4.13
N VAL A 78 -2.85 -6.61 -3.28
CA VAL A 78 -1.99 -5.47 -2.97
C VAL A 78 -0.62 -5.66 -3.59
N ILE A 79 -0.24 -4.79 -4.52
CA ILE A 79 1.10 -4.72 -5.10
C ILE A 79 1.94 -3.81 -4.20
N THR A 80 3.03 -4.33 -3.66
CA THR A 80 3.84 -3.63 -2.66
C THR A 80 5.31 -4.05 -2.70
N GLU A 81 6.14 -3.41 -1.89
CA GLU A 81 7.54 -3.79 -1.63
C GLU A 81 7.99 -3.37 -0.23
N PRO A 82 8.85 -4.14 0.45
CA PRO A 82 9.42 -3.80 1.75
C PRO A 82 10.21 -2.49 1.78
N TRP A 83 10.85 -2.13 0.66
CA TRP A 83 11.61 -0.88 0.54
C TRP A 83 10.73 0.36 0.34
N CYS A 84 9.42 0.23 0.12
CA CYS A 84 8.54 1.37 -0.15
C CYS A 84 8.05 2.03 1.13
N GLY A 85 8.38 3.33 1.30
CA GLY A 85 7.96 4.11 2.47
C GLY A 85 6.44 4.34 2.53
N ASP A 86 5.77 4.54 1.40
CA ASP A 86 4.30 4.67 1.34
C ASP A 86 3.62 3.34 1.67
N SER A 87 4.18 2.21 1.21
CA SER A 87 3.69 0.89 1.59
C SER A 87 3.79 0.65 3.09
N ALA A 88 4.89 1.06 3.71
CA ALA A 88 5.07 0.94 5.16
C ALA A 88 4.04 1.75 5.98
N GLN A 89 3.46 2.79 5.40
CA GLN A 89 2.43 3.62 6.03
C GLN A 89 1.01 3.14 5.74
N ASN A 90 0.73 2.64 4.54
CA ASN A 90 -0.63 2.34 4.10
C ASN A 90 -1.00 0.86 4.19
N LEU A 91 -0.06 -0.06 3.92
CA LEU A 91 -0.36 -1.50 3.96
C LEU A 91 -0.89 -1.97 5.32
N PRO A 92 -0.31 -1.58 6.48
CA PRO A 92 -0.87 -2.00 7.77
C PRO A 92 -2.30 -1.46 8.01
N VAL A 93 -2.65 -0.29 7.47
CA VAL A 93 -4.03 0.24 7.53
C VAL A 93 -4.95 -0.61 6.64
N ILE A 94 -4.54 -0.92 5.41
CA ILE A 94 -5.28 -1.80 4.48
C ILE A 94 -5.58 -3.15 5.14
N LEU A 95 -4.57 -3.77 5.75
CA LEU A 95 -4.71 -5.06 6.42
C LEU A 95 -5.64 -5.00 7.64
N ALA A 96 -5.53 -3.93 8.42
CA ALA A 96 -6.39 -3.71 9.57
C ALA A 96 -7.87 -3.50 9.17
N LEU A 97 -8.12 -2.79 8.06
CA LEU A 97 -9.48 -2.62 7.51
C LEU A 97 -10.05 -3.94 7.01
N ALA A 98 -9.28 -4.71 6.24
CA ALA A 98 -9.71 -6.01 5.77
C ALA A 98 -10.04 -6.97 6.94
N ALA A 99 -9.33 -6.85 8.07
CA ALA A 99 -9.62 -7.65 9.27
C ALA A 99 -10.96 -7.30 9.93
N LEU A 100 -11.55 -6.12 9.64
CA LEU A 100 -12.89 -5.74 10.10
C LEU A 100 -14.02 -6.35 9.24
N ALA A 101 -13.68 -6.84 8.04
CA ALA A 101 -14.60 -7.39 7.06
C ALA A 101 -14.21 -8.84 6.73
N PRO A 102 -14.81 -9.86 7.38
CA PRO A 102 -14.47 -11.27 7.13
C PRO A 102 -14.69 -11.73 5.67
N SER A 103 -15.51 -11.00 4.91
CA SER A 103 -15.75 -11.18 3.48
C SER A 103 -14.59 -10.74 2.58
N ILE A 104 -13.59 -10.03 3.12
CA ILE A 104 -12.46 -9.52 2.34
C ILE A 104 -11.23 -10.39 2.54
N GLN A 105 -10.75 -10.99 1.46
CA GLN A 105 -9.51 -11.75 1.44
C GLN A 105 -8.36 -10.91 0.87
N VAL A 106 -7.28 -10.73 1.64
CA VAL A 106 -6.09 -10.00 1.15
C VAL A 106 -5.06 -10.97 0.56
N ARG A 107 -4.51 -10.57 -0.59
CA ARG A 107 -3.39 -11.20 -1.28
C ARG A 107 -2.33 -10.14 -1.60
N ILE A 108 -1.06 -10.49 -1.43
CA ILE A 108 0.06 -9.55 -1.57
C ILE A 108 1.05 -10.07 -2.60
N VAL A 109 1.45 -9.21 -3.52
CA VAL A 109 2.49 -9.50 -4.51
C VAL A 109 3.56 -8.43 -4.50
N LEU A 110 4.80 -8.85 -4.76
CA LEU A 110 5.92 -7.93 -4.90
C LEU A 110 5.90 -7.27 -6.28
N ARG A 111 6.05 -5.95 -6.32
CA ARG A 111 6.03 -5.17 -7.57
C ARG A 111 7.12 -5.60 -8.54
N ASP A 112 8.34 -5.75 -8.04
CA ASP A 112 9.52 -5.91 -8.89
C ASP A 112 9.55 -7.26 -9.62
N THR A 113 8.79 -8.24 -9.14
CA THR A 113 8.59 -9.54 -9.81
C THR A 113 7.27 -9.66 -10.57
N ASN A 114 6.41 -8.62 -10.54
CA ASN A 114 5.08 -8.62 -11.17
C ASN A 114 4.83 -7.33 -11.98
N LEU A 115 5.81 -6.90 -12.76
CA LEU A 115 5.74 -5.64 -13.52
C LEU A 115 4.62 -5.63 -14.56
N GLU A 116 4.30 -6.77 -15.17
CA GLU A 116 3.22 -6.88 -16.15
C GLU A 116 1.85 -6.47 -15.57
N VAL A 117 1.57 -6.85 -14.33
CA VAL A 117 0.34 -6.44 -13.64
C VAL A 117 0.45 -5.00 -13.18
N MET A 118 1.59 -4.60 -12.63
CA MET A 118 1.83 -3.21 -12.18
C MET A 118 1.64 -2.20 -13.31
N ASP A 119 2.04 -2.52 -14.54
CA ASP A 119 1.95 -1.63 -15.70
C ASP A 119 0.52 -1.29 -16.12
N ARG A 120 -0.48 -2.02 -15.61
CA ARG A 120 -1.91 -1.72 -15.82
C ARG A 120 -2.46 -0.69 -14.83
N TYR A 121 -1.74 -0.44 -13.72
CA TYR A 121 -2.18 0.41 -12.61
C TYR A 121 -1.19 1.54 -12.32
N LEU A 122 -0.62 2.11 -13.36
CA LEU A 122 0.31 3.23 -13.25
C LEU A 122 -0.37 4.46 -12.64
N THR A 123 0.39 5.23 -11.88
CA THR A 123 -0.02 6.53 -11.36
C THR A 123 0.82 7.60 -12.05
N ASN A 124 0.20 8.42 -12.88
CA ASN A 124 0.89 9.42 -13.71
C ASN A 124 2.07 8.81 -14.50
N GLY A 125 1.87 7.62 -15.10
CA GLY A 125 2.88 6.89 -15.87
C GLY A 125 3.95 6.20 -15.04
N ALA A 126 3.90 6.25 -13.70
CA ALA A 126 4.87 5.64 -12.80
C ALA A 126 4.34 4.38 -12.11
N ARG A 127 5.21 3.40 -11.88
CA ARG A 127 4.96 2.17 -11.12
C ARG A 127 4.92 2.44 -9.62
N SER A 128 4.02 3.32 -9.19
CA SER A 128 3.91 3.76 -7.79
C SER A 128 3.15 2.75 -6.94
N ILE A 129 3.67 2.47 -5.75
CA ILE A 129 3.12 1.51 -4.79
C ILE A 129 2.99 2.12 -3.38
N PRO A 130 2.09 1.58 -2.50
CA PRO A 130 1.27 0.38 -2.72
C PRO A 130 0.16 0.63 -3.74
N LYS A 131 -0.28 -0.43 -4.43
CA LYS A 131 -1.47 -0.39 -5.26
C LYS A 131 -2.39 -1.52 -4.80
N LEU A 132 -3.61 -1.19 -4.39
CA LEU A 132 -4.66 -2.12 -4.05
C LEU A 132 -5.61 -2.24 -5.24
N ILE A 133 -5.94 -3.46 -5.61
CA ILE A 133 -6.92 -3.79 -6.63
C ILE A 133 -7.94 -4.72 -5.96
N ALA A 134 -9.19 -4.27 -5.87
CA ALA A 134 -10.29 -5.07 -5.35
C ALA A 134 -11.06 -5.70 -6.50
N PHE A 135 -11.41 -6.96 -6.36
CA PHE A 135 -12.22 -7.67 -7.33
C PHE A 135 -13.16 -8.66 -6.67
N ASP A 136 -14.27 -8.91 -7.33
CA ASP A 136 -15.24 -9.92 -6.97
C ASP A 136 -14.60 -11.33 -7.15
N PRO A 137 -14.53 -12.16 -6.11
CA PRO A 137 -13.86 -13.46 -6.18
C PRO A 137 -14.57 -14.48 -7.07
N LEU A 138 -15.88 -14.31 -7.32
CA LEU A 138 -16.68 -15.22 -8.13
C LEU A 138 -16.59 -14.89 -9.63
N THR A 139 -16.75 -13.62 -9.97
CA THR A 139 -16.76 -13.14 -11.35
C THR A 139 -15.38 -12.74 -11.84
N GLY A 140 -14.50 -12.34 -10.93
CA GLY A 140 -13.19 -11.75 -11.19
C GLY A 140 -13.26 -10.33 -11.75
N ASN A 141 -14.42 -9.68 -11.71
CA ASN A 141 -14.56 -8.30 -12.13
C ASN A 141 -13.86 -7.38 -11.14
N GLU A 142 -13.12 -6.41 -11.67
CA GLU A 142 -12.56 -5.33 -10.86
C GLU A 142 -13.68 -4.47 -10.29
N LEU A 143 -13.63 -4.22 -8.98
CA LEU A 143 -14.57 -3.37 -8.26
C LEU A 143 -14.02 -1.95 -8.17
N PHE A 144 -12.79 -1.84 -7.70
CA PHE A 144 -12.04 -0.58 -7.61
C PHE A 144 -10.54 -0.84 -7.50
N PHE A 145 -9.76 0.21 -7.66
CA PHE A 145 -8.35 0.22 -7.25
C PHE A 145 -8.02 1.48 -6.45
N TRP A 146 -6.99 1.42 -5.63
CA TRP A 146 -6.55 2.52 -4.78
C TRP A 146 -5.02 2.60 -4.68
N GLY A 147 -4.51 3.79 -4.39
CA GLY A 147 -3.11 4.04 -4.11
C GLY A 147 -2.39 4.82 -5.22
N PRO A 148 -1.13 5.21 -4.97
CA PRO A 148 -0.23 4.74 -3.90
C PRO A 148 -0.41 5.43 -2.55
N ARG A 149 -1.17 6.51 -2.49
CA ARG A 149 -1.35 7.37 -1.30
C ARG A 149 -2.77 7.87 -1.22
N PRO A 150 -3.25 8.25 -0.03
CA PRO A 150 -4.45 9.07 0.09
C PRO A 150 -4.32 10.38 -0.70
N LEU A 151 -5.44 10.90 -1.18
CA LEU A 151 -5.49 12.09 -2.05
C LEU A 151 -4.73 13.28 -1.47
N GLU A 152 -4.85 13.55 -0.17
CA GLU A 152 -4.14 14.65 0.48
C GLU A 152 -2.61 14.45 0.46
N ALA A 153 -2.13 13.24 0.74
CA ALA A 153 -0.70 12.92 0.67
C ALA A 153 -0.20 12.96 -0.78
N HIS A 154 -1.04 12.56 -1.73
CA HIS A 154 -0.73 12.65 -3.15
C HIS A 154 -0.59 14.13 -3.58
N ALA A 155 -1.55 14.97 -3.21
CA ALA A 155 -1.55 16.41 -3.48
C ALA A 155 -0.30 17.10 -2.90
N LEU A 156 0.12 16.73 -1.69
CA LEU A 156 1.35 17.24 -1.07
C LEU A 156 2.58 16.95 -1.93
N VAL A 157 2.69 15.75 -2.50
CA VAL A 157 3.82 15.37 -3.36
C VAL A 157 3.73 16.04 -4.72
N MET A 158 2.53 16.15 -5.31
CA MET A 158 2.33 16.76 -6.62
C MET A 158 2.58 18.27 -6.58
N SER A 159 2.10 18.96 -5.55
CA SER A 159 2.35 20.40 -5.38
C SER A 159 3.84 20.73 -5.29
N GLU A 160 4.65 19.80 -4.76
CA GLU A 160 6.11 20.00 -4.73
C GLU A 160 6.75 19.80 -6.12
N LYS A 161 6.25 18.81 -6.88
CA LYS A 161 6.74 18.53 -8.24
C LYS A 161 6.36 19.61 -9.26
N GLU A 162 5.28 20.35 -9.03
CA GLU A 162 4.82 21.45 -9.88
C GLU A 162 5.66 22.72 -9.74
N LYS A 163 6.42 22.86 -8.66
CA LYS A 163 7.33 23.99 -8.48
C LYS A 163 8.48 23.99 -9.50
N PRO A 164 9.05 25.17 -9.82
CA PRO A 164 10.33 25.25 -10.52
C PRO A 164 11.39 24.38 -9.82
N GLU A 165 12.28 23.76 -10.57
CA GLU A 165 13.26 22.82 -10.02
C GLU A 165 14.12 23.43 -8.90
N ALA A 166 14.50 24.71 -9.03
CA ALA A 166 15.28 25.43 -8.04
C ALA A 166 14.56 25.64 -6.70
N ASP A 167 13.22 25.60 -6.69
CA ASP A 167 12.37 25.84 -5.51
C ASP A 167 11.86 24.52 -4.88
N ARG A 168 12.20 23.36 -5.48
CA ARG A 168 11.77 22.06 -4.99
C ARG A 168 12.56 21.66 -3.75
N LEU A 169 11.87 21.04 -2.82
CA LEU A 169 12.53 20.33 -1.74
C LEU A 169 13.40 19.21 -2.31
N SER A 170 14.51 18.93 -1.67
CA SER A 170 15.28 17.71 -1.93
C SER A 170 14.40 16.46 -1.71
N LYS A 171 14.85 15.33 -2.22
CA LYS A 171 14.13 14.06 -2.01
C LYS A 171 13.96 13.73 -0.53
N ASP A 172 14.96 14.00 0.28
CA ASP A 172 14.95 13.70 1.71
C ASP A 172 14.00 14.63 2.47
N GLU A 173 14.01 15.93 2.17
CA GLU A 173 13.09 16.91 2.77
C GLU A 173 11.62 16.61 2.41
N LEU A 174 11.37 16.26 1.14
CA LEU A 174 10.02 15.87 0.71
C LEU A 174 9.58 14.58 1.40
N ALA A 175 10.45 13.58 1.52
CA ALA A 175 10.17 12.35 2.23
C ALA A 175 9.88 12.62 3.72
N GLU A 176 10.65 13.49 4.37
CA GLU A 176 10.41 13.89 5.76
C GLU A 176 9.06 14.59 5.93
N LYS A 177 8.75 15.56 5.04
CA LYS A 177 7.46 16.27 5.02
C LYS A 177 6.28 15.31 4.87
N LEU A 178 6.39 14.34 3.96
CA LEU A 178 5.39 13.32 3.72
C LEU A 178 5.22 12.40 4.94
N HIS A 179 6.31 11.95 5.56
CA HIS A 179 6.23 11.09 6.75
C HIS A 179 5.69 11.84 7.97
N ARG A 180 5.93 13.14 8.12
CA ARG A 180 5.27 13.97 9.14
C ARG A 180 3.76 14.03 8.92
N TRP A 181 3.33 14.17 7.66
CA TRP A 181 1.91 14.12 7.30
C TRP A 181 1.28 12.78 7.71
N TYR A 182 1.89 11.65 7.34
CA TYR A 182 1.41 10.32 7.73
C TYR A 182 1.30 10.17 9.26
N ASN A 183 2.29 10.64 9.99
CA ASN A 183 2.29 10.57 11.45
C ASN A 183 1.12 11.36 12.06
N LYS A 184 0.80 12.54 11.52
CA LYS A 184 -0.30 13.39 11.97
C LYS A 184 -1.65 12.78 11.57
N ASN A 185 -1.77 12.28 10.35
CA ASN A 185 -3.00 11.70 9.80
C ASN A 185 -3.36 10.36 10.48
N ALA A 186 -2.37 9.61 10.98
CA ALA A 186 -2.55 8.33 11.68
C ALA A 186 -3.40 7.29 10.90
N GLY A 187 -3.35 7.34 9.55
CA GLY A 187 -4.07 6.42 8.67
C GLY A 187 -5.54 6.77 8.44
N GLN A 188 -6.05 7.89 8.97
CA GLN A 188 -7.47 8.25 8.86
C GLN A 188 -7.91 8.46 7.40
N ALA A 189 -7.11 9.17 6.59
CA ALA A 189 -7.44 9.40 5.18
C ALA A 189 -7.52 8.08 4.39
N THR A 190 -6.58 7.16 4.62
CA THR A 190 -6.62 5.83 3.99
C THR A 190 -7.86 5.05 4.40
N GLN A 191 -8.27 5.12 5.67
CA GLN A 191 -9.49 4.49 6.17
C GLN A 191 -10.73 5.02 5.46
N LEU A 192 -10.90 6.35 5.42
CA LEU A 192 -12.07 7.00 4.83
C LEU A 192 -12.18 6.74 3.33
N GLU A 193 -11.06 6.85 2.60
CA GLU A 193 -11.05 6.59 1.16
C GLU A 193 -11.39 5.13 0.83
N LEU A 194 -10.82 4.16 1.55
CA LEU A 194 -11.11 2.76 1.31
C LEU A 194 -12.53 2.37 1.73
N ALA A 195 -13.03 2.89 2.85
CA ALA A 195 -14.41 2.66 3.26
C ALA A 195 -15.42 3.21 2.24
N ALA A 196 -15.15 4.39 1.66
CA ALA A 196 -15.98 4.95 0.60
C ALA A 196 -15.99 4.09 -0.67
N LEU A 197 -14.83 3.52 -1.06
CA LEU A 197 -14.72 2.62 -2.21
C LEU A 197 -15.39 1.26 -1.99
N VAL A 198 -15.44 0.79 -0.75
CA VAL A 198 -16.13 -0.47 -0.38
C VAL A 198 -17.63 -0.29 -0.37
N ALA A 199 -18.12 0.89 0.01
CA ALA A 199 -19.55 1.19 0.05
C ALA A 199 -20.19 1.40 -1.35
N GLY A 200 -19.38 1.62 -2.41
CA GLY A 200 -19.83 1.79 -3.83
C GLY A 200 -20.12 3.23 -4.16
#